data_7291c1e930b5fbbb3a66e44784605ca1
#
_entry.id   7291c1e930b5fbbb3a66e44784605ca1
#
_cell.length_a   1.000
_cell.length_b   1.000
_cell.length_c   1.000
_cell.angle_alpha   90.00
_cell.angle_beta   90.00
_cell.angle_gamma   90.00
#
_symmetry.space_group_name_H-M   'P 1'
#
loop_
_entity.id
_entity.type
_entity.pdbx_description
1 polymer ?
#
loop_
_entity_poly.entity_id
_entity_poly.type
_entity_poly.pdbx_seq_one_letter_code
_entity_poly.pdbx_strand_id
1 'polypeptide(L)'
;MPGILAVATLALTLLAATPQTVPANATHLATRRVPISYSFSGQQVFLYGQLPPGSNGVFAVMEGPGGGDIRLMKKGKVVLFWMGVRQYSLAHAPGLYLVNLHCPLCNGQGECTHRTDLETLNRTLGSAADHIGPDAILARTSLEVLNGEPTEEEHAEVIAGFWKLQESHGLFGLQENAIRVTDDGVLYHVFDLPDEAPEGKYRILTHFLRDDTLVAVARNDLFVRQSGVIAWLSRLAERHALTYGGFTVAIALLAGFLAGSLFRGGSAKH
;
A
#
# COMPACT_ATOMS: atom_id res chain seq x y z
N MET A 1 58.69 21.33 -42.04
CA MET A 1 57.24 21.07 -42.23
C MET A 1 56.84 19.94 -41.28
N PRO A 2 56.19 20.25 -40.16
CA PRO A 2 55.68 19.20 -39.27
C PRO A 2 54.20 18.94 -39.53
N GLY A 3 53.88 17.65 -39.77
CA GLY A 3 52.50 17.18 -39.91
C GLY A 3 51.79 17.11 -38.59
N ILE A 4 50.61 17.69 -38.56
CA ILE A 4 49.65 17.67 -37.42
C ILE A 4 48.84 16.40 -37.51
N LEU A 5 49.08 15.46 -36.60
CA LEU A 5 48.22 14.28 -36.36
C LEU A 5 47.01 14.74 -35.55
N ALA A 6 45.82 14.77 -36.17
CA ALA A 6 44.56 14.99 -35.50
C ALA A 6 44.07 13.65 -34.88
N VAL A 7 44.11 13.55 -33.57
CA VAL A 7 43.50 12.45 -32.82
C VAL A 7 42.02 12.77 -32.63
N ALA A 8 41.15 12.07 -33.38
CA ALA A 8 39.73 12.14 -33.21
C ALA A 8 39.34 11.24 -32.03
N THR A 9 39.04 11.84 -30.89
CA THR A 9 38.44 11.16 -29.73
C THR A 9 36.97 10.90 -30.00
N LEU A 10 36.64 9.65 -30.25
CA LEU A 10 35.24 9.17 -30.36
C LEU A 10 34.65 9.09 -28.93
N ALA A 11 33.88 10.08 -28.55
CA ALA A 11 33.11 10.07 -27.30
C ALA A 11 31.89 9.14 -27.50
N LEU A 12 31.99 7.94 -26.95
CA LEU A 12 30.88 7.00 -26.88
C LEU A 12 29.92 7.44 -25.81
N THR A 13 28.89 8.24 -26.13
CA THR A 13 27.81 8.59 -25.25
C THR A 13 26.94 7.36 -25.00
N LEU A 14 27.10 6.74 -23.83
CA LEU A 14 26.10 5.78 -23.30
C LEU A 14 24.80 6.56 -23.11
N LEU A 15 23.84 6.41 -24.04
CA LEU A 15 22.45 6.80 -23.80
C LEU A 15 21.90 5.82 -22.77
N ALA A 16 21.82 6.24 -21.50
CA ALA A 16 21.00 5.58 -20.53
C ALA A 16 19.53 5.68 -21.03
N ALA A 17 18.96 4.55 -21.42
CA ALA A 17 17.56 4.49 -21.84
C ALA A 17 16.69 4.86 -20.63
N THR A 18 16.12 6.07 -20.64
CA THR A 18 15.10 6.46 -19.68
C THR A 18 13.90 5.52 -19.84
N PRO A 19 13.32 4.96 -18.75
CA PRO A 19 12.16 4.10 -18.85
C PRO A 19 11.03 4.88 -19.54
N GLN A 20 10.57 4.35 -20.66
CA GLN A 20 9.45 4.94 -21.38
C GLN A 20 8.19 4.71 -20.56
N THR A 21 7.50 5.78 -20.17
CA THR A 21 6.15 5.68 -19.64
C THR A 21 5.25 5.12 -20.75
N VAL A 22 4.90 3.84 -20.64
CA VAL A 22 3.90 3.22 -21.52
C VAL A 22 2.58 3.98 -21.35
N PRO A 23 1.82 4.20 -22.43
CA PRO A 23 0.52 4.83 -22.31
C PRO A 23 -0.32 4.12 -21.23
N ALA A 24 -1.10 4.88 -20.47
CA ALA A 24 -1.94 4.43 -19.36
C ALA A 24 -2.88 3.24 -19.69
N ASN A 25 -2.86 2.77 -20.92
CA ASN A 25 -3.69 1.70 -21.46
C ASN A 25 -3.03 0.31 -21.43
N ALA A 26 -1.79 0.16 -20.91
CA ALA A 26 -1.14 -1.15 -20.82
C ALA A 26 -1.79 -2.03 -19.75
N THR A 27 -2.33 -1.43 -18.69
CA THR A 27 -3.05 -2.14 -17.64
C THR A 27 -4.34 -1.42 -17.24
N HIS A 28 -5.34 -2.19 -16.83
CA HIS A 28 -6.65 -1.71 -16.45
C HIS A 28 -7.10 -2.37 -15.14
N LEU A 29 -7.92 -1.64 -14.38
CA LEU A 29 -8.65 -2.19 -13.24
C LEU A 29 -10.10 -2.46 -13.64
N ALA A 30 -10.62 -3.62 -13.29
CA ALA A 30 -12.04 -3.93 -13.49
C ALA A 30 -12.94 -2.99 -12.68
N THR A 31 -12.45 -2.56 -11.50
CA THR A 31 -13.14 -1.61 -10.63
C THR A 31 -12.19 -0.52 -10.19
N ARG A 32 -12.58 0.74 -10.36
CA ARG A 32 -11.79 1.90 -9.90
C ARG A 32 -12.30 2.50 -8.59
N ARG A 33 -13.40 1.98 -8.05
CA ARG A 33 -14.01 2.45 -6.80
C ARG A 33 -14.45 1.27 -5.97
N VAL A 34 -13.99 1.24 -4.73
CA VAL A 34 -14.37 0.25 -3.72
C VAL A 34 -15.18 0.96 -2.65
N PRO A 35 -16.47 0.62 -2.49
CA PRO A 35 -17.30 1.18 -1.44
C PRO A 35 -17.08 0.44 -0.13
N ILE A 36 -16.69 1.12 0.93
CA ILE A 36 -16.64 0.58 2.30
C ILE A 36 -18.00 0.85 2.96
N SER A 37 -18.73 -0.21 3.27
CA SER A 37 -19.95 -0.18 4.08
C SER A 37 -19.66 -0.72 5.49
N TYR A 38 -20.67 -0.69 6.37
CA TYR A 38 -20.57 -1.27 7.71
C TYR A 38 -20.34 -2.80 7.69
N SER A 39 -20.68 -3.47 6.59
CA SER A 39 -20.48 -4.91 6.39
C SER A 39 -19.33 -5.21 5.42
N PHE A 40 -18.39 -4.29 5.26
CA PHE A 40 -17.24 -4.51 4.41
C PHE A 40 -16.32 -5.57 5.04
N SER A 41 -16.06 -6.64 4.30
CA SER A 41 -15.23 -7.79 4.71
C SER A 41 -14.05 -8.00 3.76
N GLY A 42 -13.58 -6.92 3.13
CA GLY A 42 -12.58 -6.98 2.07
C GLY A 42 -13.20 -7.05 0.68
N GLN A 43 -12.38 -6.80 -0.34
CA GLN A 43 -12.79 -6.85 -1.75
C GLN A 43 -11.65 -7.23 -2.67
N GLN A 44 -11.94 -8.05 -3.67
CA GLN A 44 -11.01 -8.38 -4.72
C GLN A 44 -10.98 -7.29 -5.80
N VAL A 45 -9.77 -6.88 -6.17
CA VAL A 45 -9.51 -5.87 -7.20
C VAL A 45 -8.75 -6.54 -8.34
N PHE A 46 -9.40 -6.67 -9.49
CA PHE A 46 -8.83 -7.32 -10.67
C PHE A 46 -8.02 -6.31 -11.49
N LEU A 47 -6.75 -6.64 -11.70
CA LEU A 47 -5.84 -5.98 -12.63
C LEU A 47 -5.67 -6.86 -13.87
N TYR A 48 -5.80 -6.29 -15.04
CA TYR A 48 -5.55 -6.99 -16.30
C TYR A 48 -4.90 -6.05 -17.31
N GLY A 49 -4.21 -6.62 -18.29
CA GLY A 49 -3.52 -5.81 -19.29
C GLY A 49 -2.76 -6.67 -20.30
N GLN A 50 -1.91 -5.99 -21.06
CA GLN A 50 -1.07 -6.60 -22.07
C GLN A 50 0.40 -6.30 -21.77
N LEU A 51 1.25 -7.32 -21.83
CA LEU A 51 2.70 -7.12 -21.75
C LEU A 51 3.18 -6.31 -22.96
N PRO A 52 3.99 -5.27 -22.75
CA PRO A 52 4.65 -4.58 -23.85
C PRO A 52 5.55 -5.55 -24.66
N PRO A 53 5.69 -5.35 -25.98
CA PRO A 53 6.51 -6.20 -26.81
C PRO A 53 7.95 -6.34 -26.29
N GLY A 54 8.42 -7.58 -26.16
CA GLY A 54 9.76 -7.89 -25.67
C GLY A 54 9.94 -7.79 -24.15
N SER A 55 8.88 -7.59 -23.38
CA SER A 55 8.93 -7.75 -21.92
C SER A 55 8.78 -9.23 -21.56
N ASN A 56 9.58 -9.70 -20.59
CA ASN A 56 9.57 -11.07 -20.11
C ASN A 56 9.30 -11.16 -18.59
N GLY A 57 9.23 -10.02 -17.91
CA GLY A 57 8.91 -9.95 -16.48
C GLY A 57 7.92 -8.84 -16.18
N VAL A 58 7.13 -9.02 -15.14
CA VAL A 58 6.20 -8.02 -14.62
C VAL A 58 6.04 -8.13 -13.12
N PHE A 59 5.96 -7.00 -12.45
CA PHE A 59 5.53 -6.93 -11.06
C PHE A 59 4.59 -5.74 -10.85
N ALA A 60 3.74 -5.85 -9.86
CA ALA A 60 2.78 -4.81 -9.55
C ALA A 60 2.85 -4.46 -8.06
N VAL A 61 2.84 -3.17 -7.77
CA VAL A 61 2.84 -2.62 -6.41
C VAL A 61 1.54 -1.86 -6.21
N MET A 62 0.75 -2.27 -5.23
CA MET A 62 -0.41 -1.51 -4.76
C MET A 62 -0.02 -0.77 -3.49
N GLU A 63 -0.10 0.55 -3.54
CA GLU A 63 0.19 1.44 -2.42
C GLU A 63 -1.07 2.19 -2.01
N GLY A 64 -1.46 2.02 -0.75
CA GLY A 64 -2.61 2.71 -0.16
C GLY A 64 -2.23 4.10 0.36
N PRO A 65 -3.23 4.89 0.77
CA PRO A 65 -2.99 6.20 1.35
C PRO A 65 -2.15 6.10 2.61
N GLY A 66 -1.23 7.03 2.81
CA GLY A 66 -0.50 7.17 4.07
C GLY A 66 -1.45 7.66 5.17
N GLY A 67 -1.41 7.05 6.32
CA GLY A 67 -2.27 7.34 7.48
C GLY A 67 -1.74 8.46 8.38
N GLY A 68 -1.07 9.50 7.87
CA GLY A 68 -0.44 10.51 8.73
C GLY A 68 0.71 9.91 9.57
N ASP A 69 0.96 10.50 10.75
CA ASP A 69 2.00 10.01 11.67
C ASP A 69 1.50 8.78 12.44
N ILE A 70 2.12 7.64 12.16
CA ILE A 70 1.81 6.38 12.83
C ILE A 70 2.60 6.32 14.14
N ARG A 71 1.88 6.23 15.27
CA ARG A 71 2.53 6.10 16.58
C ARG A 71 2.76 4.63 16.90
N LEU A 72 4.01 4.29 17.14
CA LEU A 72 4.45 2.96 17.50
C LEU A 72 5.02 2.97 18.91
N MET A 73 4.83 1.89 19.66
CA MET A 73 5.36 1.74 21.00
C MET A 73 6.15 0.45 21.12
N LYS A 74 7.44 0.56 21.38
CA LYS A 74 8.28 -0.59 21.71
C LYS A 74 7.99 -1.00 23.15
N LYS A 75 7.57 -2.25 23.33
CA LYS A 75 7.38 -2.85 24.65
C LYS A 75 8.67 -3.51 25.10
N GLY A 76 9.05 -3.31 26.34
CA GLY A 76 10.19 -3.95 26.98
C GLY A 76 9.80 -4.49 28.34
N LYS A 77 10.60 -5.47 28.82
CA LYS A 77 10.42 -6.04 30.14
C LYS A 77 11.13 -5.14 31.16
N VAL A 78 10.35 -4.47 32.02
CA VAL A 78 10.88 -3.67 33.14
C VAL A 78 10.61 -4.47 34.41
N VAL A 79 11.67 -5.00 35.00
CA VAL A 79 11.63 -5.93 36.14
C VAL A 79 10.79 -7.17 35.83
N LEU A 80 9.49 -7.18 36.13
CA LEU A 80 8.57 -8.32 35.95
C LEU A 80 7.43 -8.02 34.96
N PHE A 81 7.30 -6.76 34.51
CA PHE A 81 6.16 -6.32 33.68
C PHE A 81 6.63 -5.90 32.30
N TRP A 82 5.78 -6.18 31.28
CA TRP A 82 5.95 -5.64 29.95
C TRP A 82 5.35 -4.25 29.89
N MET A 83 6.19 -3.24 29.67
CA MET A 83 5.79 -1.84 29.63
C MET A 83 6.25 -1.20 28.31
N GLY A 84 5.61 -0.13 27.91
CA GLY A 84 6.07 0.73 26.81
C GLY A 84 7.37 1.44 27.25
N VAL A 85 8.48 1.10 26.61
CA VAL A 85 9.81 1.64 26.98
C VAL A 85 10.25 2.75 26.03
N ARG A 86 9.74 2.77 24.79
CA ARG A 86 10.08 3.78 23.82
C ARG A 86 8.92 4.01 22.85
N GLN A 87 8.66 5.26 22.53
CA GLN A 87 7.59 5.67 21.64
C GLN A 87 8.16 6.34 20.39
N TYR A 88 7.67 5.91 19.24
CA TYR A 88 8.08 6.38 17.92
C TYR A 88 6.90 7.00 17.19
N SER A 89 7.17 7.97 16.33
CA SER A 89 6.28 8.51 15.32
C SER A 89 6.88 8.23 13.94
N LEU A 90 6.18 7.47 13.14
CA LEU A 90 6.60 7.10 11.78
C LEU A 90 5.78 7.93 10.79
N ALA A 91 6.43 8.86 10.11
CA ALA A 91 5.80 9.70 9.09
C ALA A 91 5.98 9.12 7.68
N HIS A 92 5.03 9.41 6.80
CA HIS A 92 5.03 9.02 5.38
C HIS A 92 4.93 7.51 5.10
N ALA A 93 4.61 6.70 6.10
CA ALA A 93 4.37 5.27 5.88
C ALA A 93 3.04 5.06 5.14
N PRO A 94 2.98 4.17 4.13
CA PRO A 94 1.74 3.82 3.48
C PRO A 94 0.84 3.02 4.43
N GLY A 95 -0.48 3.17 4.30
CA GLY A 95 -1.44 2.40 5.09
C GLY A 95 -1.70 1.00 4.54
N LEU A 96 -1.33 0.76 3.26
CA LEU A 96 -1.34 -0.55 2.62
C LEU A 96 -0.20 -0.61 1.61
N TYR A 97 0.49 -1.75 1.55
CA TYR A 97 1.59 -1.95 0.62
C TYR A 97 1.69 -3.43 0.19
N LEU A 98 1.18 -3.74 -0.99
CA LEU A 98 1.19 -5.09 -1.55
C LEU A 98 2.06 -5.13 -2.80
N VAL A 99 3.03 -6.04 -2.81
CA VAL A 99 3.93 -6.30 -3.93
C VAL A 99 3.64 -7.68 -4.48
N ASN A 100 3.35 -7.77 -5.78
CA ASN A 100 3.04 -9.01 -6.45
C ASN A 100 3.94 -9.20 -7.66
N LEU A 101 4.63 -10.33 -7.70
CA LEU A 101 5.62 -10.65 -8.70
C LEU A 101 5.07 -11.70 -9.67
N HIS A 102 5.52 -11.64 -10.91
CA HIS A 102 5.40 -12.71 -11.89
C HIS A 102 6.71 -13.47 -11.98
N CYS A 103 6.66 -14.78 -11.89
CA CYS A 103 7.81 -15.64 -12.15
C CYS A 103 7.69 -16.23 -13.59
N PRO A 104 8.51 -15.77 -14.55
CA PRO A 104 8.40 -16.22 -15.95
C PRO A 104 8.84 -17.67 -16.16
N LEU A 105 9.51 -18.27 -15.19
CA LEU A 105 10.11 -19.62 -15.28
C LEU A 105 9.51 -20.62 -14.30
N CYS A 106 8.33 -20.33 -13.76
CA CYS A 106 7.59 -21.32 -13.00
C CYS A 106 6.97 -22.33 -13.96
N ASN A 107 7.44 -23.60 -13.89
CA ASN A 107 6.73 -24.70 -14.52
C ASN A 107 5.33 -24.80 -13.90
N GLY A 108 4.34 -25.28 -14.62
CA GLY A 108 2.93 -25.38 -14.16
C GLY A 108 2.73 -26.18 -12.85
N GLN A 109 3.79 -26.62 -12.18
CA GLN A 109 3.82 -27.33 -10.92
C GLN A 109 4.27 -26.45 -9.73
N GLY A 110 4.51 -25.14 -9.95
CA GLY A 110 4.80 -24.18 -8.90
C GLY A 110 6.27 -24.10 -8.44
N GLU A 111 7.17 -24.84 -9.08
CA GLU A 111 8.61 -24.70 -8.84
C GLU A 111 9.20 -23.63 -9.76
N CYS A 112 9.67 -22.54 -9.18
CA CYS A 112 10.36 -21.48 -9.89
C CYS A 112 11.85 -21.81 -10.01
N THR A 113 12.34 -22.02 -11.21
CA THR A 113 13.76 -22.31 -11.49
C THR A 113 14.65 -21.06 -11.36
N HIS A 114 14.06 -19.87 -11.47
CA HIS A 114 14.71 -18.59 -11.20
C HIS A 114 13.84 -17.79 -10.24
N ARG A 115 14.25 -17.76 -9.00
CA ARG A 115 13.75 -16.82 -8.01
C ARG A 115 14.32 -15.45 -8.41
N THR A 116 13.48 -14.58 -8.96
CA THR A 116 13.85 -13.15 -8.99
C THR A 116 13.81 -12.69 -7.54
N ASP A 117 14.95 -12.77 -6.89
CA ASP A 117 15.09 -12.36 -5.50
C ASP A 117 14.81 -10.86 -5.42
N LEU A 118 14.07 -10.45 -4.39
CA LEU A 118 13.76 -9.04 -4.12
C LEU A 118 15.04 -8.17 -4.14
N GLU A 119 16.14 -8.72 -3.64
CA GLU A 119 17.45 -8.06 -3.66
C GLU A 119 17.96 -7.82 -5.09
N THR A 120 17.83 -8.81 -5.98
CA THR A 120 18.22 -8.68 -7.39
C THR A 120 17.36 -7.66 -8.09
N LEU A 121 16.04 -7.67 -7.83
CA LEU A 121 15.11 -6.70 -8.41
C LEU A 121 15.41 -5.27 -7.92
N ASN A 122 15.65 -5.08 -6.62
CA ASN A 122 16.02 -3.78 -6.07
C ASN A 122 17.35 -3.27 -6.62
N ARG A 123 18.33 -4.16 -6.83
CA ARG A 123 19.60 -3.80 -7.49
C ARG A 123 19.39 -3.31 -8.93
N THR A 124 18.45 -3.91 -9.64
CA THR A 124 18.10 -3.53 -11.03
C THR A 124 17.36 -2.20 -11.09
N LEU A 125 16.51 -1.91 -10.11
CA LEU A 125 15.79 -0.64 -10.03
C LEU A 125 16.69 0.56 -9.71
N GLY A 126 17.87 0.31 -9.19
CA GLY A 126 19.00 1.25 -9.07
C GLY A 126 18.85 2.32 -7.99
N SER A 127 17.72 3.03 -7.91
CA SER A 127 17.49 4.07 -6.90
C SER A 127 16.77 3.49 -5.69
N ALA A 128 17.26 3.77 -4.47
CA ALA A 128 16.59 3.35 -3.25
C ALA A 128 15.13 3.84 -3.14
N ALA A 129 14.80 4.94 -3.81
CA ALA A 129 13.43 5.46 -3.87
C ALA A 129 12.48 4.57 -4.72
N ASP A 130 13.04 3.80 -5.64
CA ASP A 130 12.30 2.89 -6.53
C ASP A 130 12.31 1.45 -6.02
N HIS A 131 13.07 1.15 -4.96
CA HIS A 131 13.09 -0.16 -4.32
C HIS A 131 11.70 -0.61 -3.92
N ILE A 132 11.50 -1.90 -3.83
CA ILE A 132 10.28 -2.53 -3.36
C ILE A 132 10.52 -3.32 -2.08
N GLY A 133 9.47 -3.50 -1.29
CA GLY A 133 9.54 -4.21 -0.01
C GLY A 133 9.92 -3.32 1.17
N PRO A 134 10.47 -3.89 2.25
CA PRO A 134 10.82 -3.15 3.47
C PRO A 134 11.80 -2.00 3.24
N ASP A 135 12.78 -2.19 2.34
CA ASP A 135 13.80 -1.16 2.02
C ASP A 135 13.18 0.09 1.39
N ALA A 136 12.13 -0.10 0.58
CA ALA A 136 11.38 1.02 0.01
C ALA A 136 10.64 1.83 1.08
N ILE A 137 10.11 1.16 2.10
CA ILE A 137 9.47 1.82 3.24
C ILE A 137 10.52 2.58 4.06
N LEU A 138 11.65 1.92 4.36
CA LEU A 138 12.76 2.52 5.10
C LEU A 138 13.27 3.81 4.43
N ALA A 139 13.47 3.78 3.12
CA ALA A 139 14.00 4.92 2.36
C ALA A 139 13.04 6.13 2.30
N ARG A 140 11.74 5.91 2.45
CA ARG A 140 10.70 6.95 2.28
C ARG A 140 10.09 7.44 3.59
N THR A 141 10.28 6.70 4.68
CA THR A 141 9.73 7.04 5.99
C THR A 141 10.73 7.81 6.82
N SER A 142 10.24 8.71 7.66
CA SER A 142 11.02 9.36 8.69
C SER A 142 10.56 8.88 10.07
N LEU A 143 11.54 8.56 10.92
CA LEU A 143 11.30 8.11 12.28
C LEU A 143 11.64 9.23 13.26
N GLU A 144 10.68 9.62 14.05
CA GLU A 144 10.87 10.52 15.19
C GLU A 144 10.71 9.72 16.50
N VAL A 145 11.54 10.05 17.47
CA VAL A 145 11.50 9.45 18.82
C VAL A 145 11.08 10.53 19.81
N LEU A 146 10.13 10.22 20.66
CA LEU A 146 9.60 11.19 21.63
C LEU A 146 10.70 11.76 22.56
N ASN A 147 11.71 10.94 22.88
CA ASN A 147 12.86 11.34 23.71
C ASN A 147 14.17 10.87 23.07
N GLY A 148 14.88 11.77 22.38
CA GLY A 148 16.16 11.55 21.75
C GLY A 148 16.08 11.45 20.22
N GLU A 149 17.22 11.16 19.60
CA GLU A 149 17.32 10.93 18.15
C GLU A 149 17.40 9.42 17.89
N PRO A 150 16.73 8.90 16.84
CA PRO A 150 16.83 7.51 16.46
C PRO A 150 18.18 7.26 15.75
N THR A 151 18.78 6.09 15.99
CA THR A 151 19.89 5.61 15.17
C THR A 151 19.36 4.97 13.88
N GLU A 152 20.20 4.84 12.85
CA GLU A 152 19.82 4.15 11.60
C GLU A 152 19.43 2.68 11.86
N GLU A 153 20.16 2.00 12.75
CA GLU A 153 19.85 0.62 13.15
C GLU A 153 18.49 0.53 13.84
N GLU A 154 18.18 1.48 14.72
CA GLU A 154 16.89 1.56 15.39
C GLU A 154 15.75 1.85 14.40
N HIS A 155 15.99 2.70 13.39
CA HIS A 155 15.03 2.95 12.32
C HIS A 155 14.75 1.67 11.54
N ALA A 156 15.77 0.92 11.13
CA ALA A 156 15.59 -0.35 10.43
C ALA A 156 14.83 -1.38 11.29
N GLU A 157 15.14 -1.50 12.58
CA GLU A 157 14.42 -2.40 13.52
C GLU A 157 12.93 -2.02 13.62
N VAL A 158 12.62 -0.73 13.73
CA VAL A 158 11.24 -0.25 13.83
C VAL A 158 10.48 -0.52 12.54
N ILE A 159 11.10 -0.29 11.37
CA ILE A 159 10.47 -0.59 10.08
C ILE A 159 10.23 -2.09 9.91
N ALA A 160 11.19 -2.94 10.29
CA ALA A 160 11.00 -4.40 10.24
C ALA A 160 9.84 -4.86 11.14
N GLY A 161 9.75 -4.30 12.34
CA GLY A 161 8.64 -4.56 13.27
C GLY A 161 7.30 -4.06 12.75
N PHE A 162 7.28 -2.87 12.15
CA PHE A 162 6.11 -2.29 11.52
C PHE A 162 5.65 -3.13 10.32
N TRP A 163 6.56 -3.54 9.44
CA TRP A 163 6.26 -4.44 8.32
C TRP A 163 5.55 -5.70 8.81
N LYS A 164 6.14 -6.39 9.78
CA LYS A 164 5.59 -7.63 10.34
C LYS A 164 4.21 -7.44 10.97
N LEU A 165 3.99 -6.30 11.62
CA LEU A 165 2.68 -5.96 12.18
C LEU A 165 1.64 -5.78 11.07
N GLN A 166 1.96 -4.99 10.06
CA GLN A 166 1.05 -4.73 8.92
C GLN A 166 0.80 -5.98 8.07
N GLU A 167 1.79 -6.86 7.95
CA GLU A 167 1.65 -8.16 7.30
C GLU A 167 0.67 -9.06 8.06
N SER A 168 0.69 -9.05 9.40
CA SER A 168 -0.26 -9.82 10.21
C SER A 168 -1.72 -9.34 10.05
N HIS A 169 -1.93 -8.10 9.63
CA HIS A 169 -3.23 -7.52 9.29
C HIS A 169 -3.59 -7.65 7.80
N GLY A 170 -2.72 -8.26 6.99
CA GLY A 170 -2.90 -8.38 5.55
C GLY A 170 -2.78 -7.05 4.78
N LEU A 171 -2.30 -6.00 5.44
CA LEU A 171 -2.11 -4.68 4.84
C LEU A 171 -0.79 -4.57 4.08
N PHE A 172 0.23 -5.33 4.49
CA PHE A 172 1.49 -5.44 3.78
C PHE A 172 1.70 -6.88 3.34
N GLY A 173 2.33 -7.03 2.18
CA GLY A 173 2.63 -8.36 1.68
C GLY A 173 3.51 -8.34 0.45
N LEU A 174 4.30 -9.39 0.32
CA LEU A 174 5.08 -9.73 -0.86
C LEU A 174 4.63 -11.11 -1.33
N GLN A 175 4.04 -11.19 -2.52
CA GLN A 175 3.58 -12.45 -3.10
C GLN A 175 4.35 -12.74 -4.38
N GLU A 176 5.12 -13.82 -4.34
CA GLU A 176 5.80 -14.36 -5.51
C GLU A 176 4.82 -15.16 -6.37
N ASN A 177 5.01 -15.15 -7.68
CA ASN A 177 4.19 -15.87 -8.65
C ASN A 177 2.67 -15.58 -8.58
N ALA A 178 2.33 -14.38 -8.18
CA ALA A 178 0.93 -13.95 -8.03
C ALA A 178 0.31 -13.43 -9.32
N ILE A 179 1.12 -12.81 -10.19
CA ILE A 179 0.67 -12.32 -11.49
C ILE A 179 0.77 -13.45 -12.51
N ARG A 180 -0.30 -13.69 -13.24
CA ARG A 180 -0.33 -14.66 -14.32
C ARG A 180 -0.24 -13.97 -15.67
N VAL A 181 0.56 -14.57 -16.56
CA VAL A 181 0.72 -14.11 -17.94
C VAL A 181 0.43 -15.29 -18.86
N THR A 182 -0.44 -15.07 -19.83
CA THR A 182 -0.76 -16.08 -20.86
C THR A 182 0.29 -16.07 -21.98
N ASP A 183 0.32 -17.10 -22.81
CA ASP A 183 1.21 -17.21 -23.96
C ASP A 183 1.02 -16.05 -24.96
N ASP A 184 -0.18 -15.50 -25.04
CA ASP A 184 -0.51 -14.32 -25.85
C ASP A 184 -0.09 -12.98 -25.20
N GLY A 185 0.60 -13.04 -24.06
CA GLY A 185 1.08 -11.85 -23.32
C GLY A 185 0.01 -11.11 -22.55
N VAL A 186 -1.17 -11.68 -22.35
CA VAL A 186 -2.19 -11.09 -21.49
C VAL A 186 -1.82 -11.34 -20.03
N LEU A 187 -1.70 -10.28 -19.25
CA LEU A 187 -1.47 -10.36 -17.82
C LEU A 187 -2.78 -10.19 -17.05
N TYR A 188 -2.91 -10.93 -15.95
CA TYR A 188 -4.00 -10.75 -14.99
C TYR A 188 -3.56 -11.06 -13.57
N HIS A 189 -4.10 -10.31 -12.63
CA HIS A 189 -3.85 -10.46 -11.20
C HIS A 189 -5.06 -10.02 -10.38
N VAL A 190 -5.18 -10.57 -9.19
CA VAL A 190 -6.22 -10.22 -8.22
C VAL A 190 -5.55 -9.75 -6.95
N PHE A 191 -5.74 -8.48 -6.60
CA PHE A 191 -5.37 -7.96 -5.30
C PHE A 191 -6.49 -8.21 -4.31
N ASP A 192 -6.18 -8.80 -3.18
CA ASP A 192 -7.10 -8.95 -2.07
C ASP A 192 -6.97 -7.73 -1.14
N LEU A 193 -7.98 -6.86 -1.19
CA LEU A 193 -8.05 -5.70 -0.31
C LEU A 193 -8.67 -6.15 1.02
N PRO A 194 -7.94 -6.09 2.16
CA PRO A 194 -8.45 -6.53 3.45
C PRO A 194 -9.56 -5.60 3.98
N ASP A 195 -10.30 -6.05 4.98
CA ASP A 195 -11.36 -5.29 5.65
C ASP A 195 -10.83 -4.07 6.43
N GLU A 196 -9.60 -4.14 6.90
CA GLU A 196 -8.90 -3.03 7.59
C GLU A 196 -8.26 -2.02 6.62
N ALA A 197 -8.47 -2.17 5.31
CA ALA A 197 -7.88 -1.30 4.30
C ALA A 197 -8.29 0.17 4.52
N PRO A 198 -7.34 1.11 4.63
CA PRO A 198 -7.64 2.51 4.91
C PRO A 198 -8.40 3.17 3.75
N GLU A 199 -9.29 4.10 4.11
CA GLU A 199 -10.01 4.91 3.13
C GLU A 199 -9.06 5.88 2.42
N GLY A 200 -9.19 6.01 1.10
CA GLY A 200 -8.44 6.99 0.34
C GLY A 200 -8.15 6.59 -1.10
N LYS A 201 -7.14 7.23 -1.67
CA LYS A 201 -6.64 6.97 -3.02
C LYS A 201 -5.48 5.99 -2.97
N TYR A 202 -5.65 4.88 -3.66
CA TYR A 202 -4.64 3.85 -3.87
C TYR A 202 -3.99 4.04 -5.23
N ARG A 203 -2.71 3.75 -5.31
CA ARG A 203 -1.90 3.79 -6.52
C ARG A 203 -1.41 2.38 -6.82
N ILE A 204 -1.67 1.91 -8.02
CA ILE A 204 -1.18 0.63 -8.50
C ILE A 204 -0.20 0.92 -9.62
N LEU A 205 1.06 0.55 -9.40
CA LEU A 205 2.15 0.67 -10.36
C LEU A 205 2.49 -0.72 -10.87
N THR A 206 2.37 -0.92 -12.18
CA THR A 206 2.76 -2.16 -12.85
C THR A 206 4.04 -1.89 -13.63
N HIS A 207 5.11 -2.57 -13.25
CA HIS A 207 6.44 -2.43 -13.80
C HIS A 207 6.70 -3.59 -14.77
N PHE A 208 7.15 -3.27 -15.96
CA PHE A 208 7.48 -4.25 -17.00
C PHE A 208 8.98 -4.34 -17.17
N LEU A 209 9.50 -5.56 -17.14
CA LEU A 209 10.92 -5.86 -17.23
C LEU A 209 11.26 -6.56 -18.55
N ARG A 210 12.48 -6.32 -19.03
CA ARG A 210 13.13 -7.08 -20.07
C ARG A 210 14.52 -7.43 -19.58
N ASP A 211 14.80 -8.74 -19.43
CA ASP A 211 16.10 -9.24 -18.93
C ASP A 211 16.56 -8.47 -17.69
N ASP A 212 15.64 -8.40 -16.68
CA ASP A 212 15.79 -7.68 -15.42
C ASP A 212 15.95 -6.14 -15.55
N THR A 213 15.80 -5.55 -16.73
CA THR A 213 15.84 -4.10 -16.92
C THR A 213 14.42 -3.53 -16.98
N LEU A 214 14.15 -2.46 -16.23
CA LEU A 214 12.86 -1.76 -16.26
C LEU A 214 12.68 -1.07 -17.62
N VAL A 215 11.68 -1.50 -18.39
CA VAL A 215 11.37 -0.92 -19.70
C VAL A 215 10.15 -0.02 -19.69
N ALA A 216 9.21 -0.25 -18.79
CA ALA A 216 7.98 0.50 -18.77
C ALA A 216 7.27 0.43 -17.42
N VAL A 217 6.47 1.47 -17.08
CA VAL A 217 5.63 1.52 -15.89
C VAL A 217 4.23 1.98 -16.30
N ALA A 218 3.22 1.18 -15.96
CA ALA A 218 1.81 1.57 -16.08
C ALA A 218 1.26 1.96 -14.70
N ARG A 219 0.39 2.98 -14.66
CA ARG A 219 -0.21 3.48 -13.44
C ARG A 219 -1.72 3.42 -13.49
N ASN A 220 -2.30 2.88 -12.42
CA ASN A 220 -3.73 2.86 -12.19
C ASN A 220 -4.07 3.46 -10.82
N ASP A 221 -5.15 4.21 -10.75
CA ASP A 221 -5.67 4.78 -9.51
C ASP A 221 -6.95 4.04 -9.10
N LEU A 222 -7.02 3.63 -7.82
CA LEU A 222 -8.18 3.03 -7.19
C LEU A 222 -8.64 3.92 -6.03
N PHE A 223 -9.94 4.11 -5.89
CA PHE A 223 -10.52 4.93 -4.83
C PHE A 223 -11.34 4.05 -3.88
N VAL A 224 -10.90 3.98 -2.64
CA VAL A 224 -11.59 3.30 -1.55
C VAL A 224 -12.29 4.36 -0.70
N ARG A 225 -13.60 4.32 -0.60
CA ARG A 225 -14.39 5.34 0.09
C ARG A 225 -15.56 4.76 0.85
N GLN A 226 -15.84 5.37 1.99
CA GLN A 226 -17.05 5.07 2.74
C GLN A 226 -18.30 5.31 1.90
N SER A 227 -19.27 4.42 2.06
CA SER A 227 -20.56 4.44 1.35
C SER A 227 -21.73 4.23 2.31
N GLY A 228 -22.94 4.53 1.84
CA GLY A 228 -24.17 4.30 2.60
C GLY A 228 -24.35 5.23 3.80
N VAL A 229 -24.92 4.70 4.88
CA VAL A 229 -25.29 5.44 6.09
C VAL A 229 -24.07 6.04 6.78
N ILE A 230 -22.94 5.32 6.81
CA ILE A 230 -21.68 5.80 7.42
C ILE A 230 -21.20 7.06 6.72
N ALA A 231 -21.12 7.03 5.39
CA ALA A 231 -20.69 8.20 4.61
C ALA A 231 -21.65 9.38 4.73
N TRP A 232 -22.95 9.12 4.91
CA TRP A 232 -23.94 10.16 5.13
C TRP A 232 -23.76 10.80 6.53
N LEU A 233 -23.58 9.95 7.55
CA LEU A 233 -23.43 10.38 8.93
C LEU A 233 -22.13 11.17 9.14
N SER A 234 -21.01 10.71 8.57
CA SER A 234 -19.73 11.44 8.62
C SER A 234 -19.84 12.80 7.94
N ARG A 235 -20.45 12.86 6.75
CA ARG A 235 -20.68 14.14 6.05
C ARG A 235 -21.60 15.08 6.81
N LEU A 236 -22.63 14.55 7.49
CA LEU A 236 -23.51 15.36 8.32
C LEU A 236 -22.76 15.93 9.54
N ALA A 237 -21.93 15.11 10.21
CA ALA A 237 -21.11 15.55 11.34
C ALA A 237 -20.07 16.62 10.94
N GLU A 238 -19.41 16.44 9.78
CA GLU A 238 -18.36 17.36 9.33
C GLU A 238 -18.92 18.69 8.79
N ARG A 239 -20.01 18.64 8.00
CA ARG A 239 -20.54 19.82 7.31
C ARG A 239 -21.57 20.59 8.13
N HIS A 240 -22.27 19.90 9.02
CA HIS A 240 -23.40 20.45 9.78
C HIS A 240 -23.34 20.02 11.24
N ALA A 241 -22.22 20.31 11.93
CA ALA A 241 -21.99 19.91 13.31
C ALA A 241 -23.12 20.30 14.29
N LEU A 242 -23.71 21.49 14.10
CA LEU A 242 -24.84 21.98 14.92
C LEU A 242 -26.12 21.17 14.70
N THR A 243 -26.43 20.82 13.44
CA THR A 243 -27.61 20.00 13.12
C THR A 243 -27.42 18.57 13.59
N TYR A 244 -26.21 18.02 13.47
CA TYR A 244 -25.84 16.71 14.00
C TYR A 244 -25.97 16.67 15.53
N GLY A 245 -25.42 17.69 16.23
CA GLY A 245 -25.55 17.82 17.68
C GLY A 245 -27.01 17.95 18.15
N GLY A 246 -27.81 18.76 17.44
CA GLY A 246 -29.25 18.90 17.72
C GLY A 246 -30.01 17.57 17.53
N PHE A 247 -29.70 16.84 16.48
CA PHE A 247 -30.31 15.53 16.19
C PHE A 247 -29.95 14.47 17.22
N THR A 248 -28.69 14.41 17.68
CA THR A 248 -28.27 13.48 18.73
C THR A 248 -28.94 13.78 20.08
N VAL A 249 -29.09 15.07 20.44
CA VAL A 249 -29.81 15.48 21.65
C VAL A 249 -31.29 15.09 21.55
N ALA A 250 -31.94 15.31 20.40
CA ALA A 250 -33.33 14.94 20.20
C ALA A 250 -33.56 13.43 20.33
N ILE A 251 -32.66 12.60 19.76
CA ILE A 251 -32.71 11.14 19.91
C ILE A 251 -32.53 10.73 21.37
N ALA A 252 -31.56 11.32 22.07
CA ALA A 252 -31.34 11.03 23.49
C ALA A 252 -32.55 11.37 24.39
N LEU A 253 -33.20 12.51 24.13
CA LEU A 253 -34.42 12.91 24.81
C LEU A 253 -35.58 11.94 24.51
N LEU A 254 -35.78 11.56 23.27
CA LEU A 254 -36.80 10.59 22.89
C LEU A 254 -36.56 9.22 23.52
N ALA A 255 -35.33 8.74 23.48
CA ALA A 255 -34.95 7.46 24.11
C ALA A 255 -35.16 7.50 25.62
N GLY A 256 -34.76 8.60 26.28
CA GLY A 256 -34.99 8.80 27.72
C GLY A 256 -36.48 8.87 28.06
N PHE A 257 -37.28 9.56 27.24
CA PHE A 257 -38.74 9.65 27.45
C PHE A 257 -39.40 8.26 27.27
N LEU A 258 -39.05 7.53 26.23
CA LEU A 258 -39.57 6.18 26.00
C LEU A 258 -39.19 5.21 27.13
N ALA A 259 -37.90 5.20 27.52
CA ALA A 259 -37.47 4.42 28.67
C ALA A 259 -38.24 4.78 29.94
N GLY A 260 -38.34 6.10 30.26
CA GLY A 260 -39.10 6.59 31.43
C GLY A 260 -40.58 6.20 31.41
N SER A 261 -41.23 6.22 30.24
CA SER A 261 -42.63 5.81 30.11
C SER A 261 -42.82 4.31 30.29
N LEU A 262 -41.92 3.49 29.80
CA LEU A 262 -41.97 2.02 29.96
C LEU A 262 -41.78 1.61 31.46
N PHE A 263 -40.86 2.24 32.14
CA PHE A 263 -40.62 1.94 33.56
C PHE A 263 -41.67 2.57 34.53
N ARG A 264 -42.39 3.61 34.09
CA ARG A 264 -43.46 4.24 34.91
C ARG A 264 -44.72 3.39 35.01
N GLY A 265 -44.91 2.43 34.05
CA GLY A 265 -46.05 1.51 34.06
C GLY A 265 -45.96 0.33 35.04
N GLY A 266 -44.82 0.15 35.72
CA GLY A 266 -44.56 -0.99 36.62
C GLY A 266 -44.87 -0.78 38.12
N SER A 267 -45.28 0.42 38.59
CA SER A 267 -45.43 0.72 40.04
C SER A 267 -46.86 0.99 40.49
N ALA A 268 -47.86 0.36 39.91
CA ALA A 268 -49.23 0.48 40.39
C ALA A 268 -49.88 -0.89 40.56
N LYS A 269 -49.41 -1.65 41.55
CA LYS A 269 -50.19 -2.71 42.24
C LYS A 269 -49.50 -3.10 43.54
N HIS A 270 -49.77 -2.39 44.61
CA HIS A 270 -49.82 -2.89 45.97
C HIS A 270 -51.06 -2.34 46.63
#